data_ec4f5ed0b4955725bba331d8a07701d3
#
_entry.id   ec4f5ed0b4955725bba331d8a07701d3
#
_cell.length_a   1.000
_cell.length_b   1.000
_cell.length_c   1.000
_cell.angle_alpha   90.00
_cell.angle_beta   90.00
_cell.angle_gamma   90.00
#
_symmetry.space_group_name_H-M   'P 1'
#
loop_
_entity.id
_entity.type
_entity.pdbx_description
1 polymer ?
#
loop_
_entity_poly.entity_id
_entity_poly.type
_entity_poly.pdbx_seq_one_letter_code
_entity_poly.pdbx_strand_id
1 'polypeptide(L)'
;LPTDARSPLLPGWSTHFAERFRGQPLKSVVARFTAADGTMYERAGECLISATGIEGGLIYALSAPLRDTLIEHGSATLHLDLAPGRSAERLAAELGRPRGSRSMASHLQSQAGIKGVKAGLLRECLAKTDFDDPARLAASIKALPLTLVATRPLDEAISSAGGVRFEAVDAHLMLHARPGVFVAGEMLDWEAPTGGYLLTACFASGAAAARGVLHWLSAAKITPAAAGTASP
;
A
#
# COMPACT_ATOMS: atom_id res chain seq x y z
N LEU A 1 -0.69 -3.33 -2.49
CA LEU A 1 0.26 -3.17 -3.58
C LEU A 1 1.42 -4.12 -3.38
N PRO A 2 1.59 -5.16 -4.16
CA PRO A 2 2.87 -5.81 -4.28
C PRO A 2 3.82 -4.82 -4.96
N THR A 3 4.91 -4.51 -4.31
CA THR A 3 5.90 -3.56 -4.79
C THR A 3 7.27 -4.21 -4.76
N ASP A 4 8.08 -3.96 -5.78
CA ASP A 4 9.48 -4.36 -5.71
C ASP A 4 10.19 -3.50 -4.67
N ALA A 5 10.65 -4.12 -3.59
CA ALA A 5 11.58 -3.47 -2.69
C ALA A 5 13.00 -3.69 -3.23
N ARG A 6 13.66 -2.63 -3.63
CA ARG A 6 15.06 -2.69 -4.06
C ARG A 6 15.96 -2.19 -2.93
N SER A 7 16.94 -3.00 -2.58
CA SER A 7 18.15 -2.49 -1.93
C SER A 7 18.87 -1.51 -2.88
N PRO A 8 19.56 -0.46 -2.39
CA PRO A 8 20.32 0.48 -3.25
C PRO A 8 21.30 -0.20 -4.19
N LEU A 9 21.60 -1.47 -3.99
CA LEU A 9 22.64 -2.21 -4.73
C LEU A 9 22.12 -3.40 -5.56
N LEU A 10 20.83 -3.83 -5.39
CA LEU A 10 20.29 -5.00 -6.09
C LEU A 10 18.82 -4.76 -6.50
N PRO A 11 18.42 -5.11 -7.73
CA PRO A 11 17.02 -5.10 -8.13
C PRO A 11 16.25 -6.26 -7.48
N GLY A 12 15.35 -5.97 -6.54
CA GLY A 12 14.55 -6.97 -5.81
C GLY A 12 15.29 -7.61 -4.63
N TRP A 13 14.64 -8.61 -3.98
CA TRP A 13 15.28 -9.42 -2.94
C TRP A 13 16.40 -10.30 -3.52
N SER A 14 17.44 -10.56 -2.75
CA SER A 14 18.35 -11.64 -3.08
C SER A 14 17.60 -12.97 -3.14
N THR A 15 18.05 -13.90 -3.99
CA THR A 15 17.47 -15.25 -4.09
C THR A 15 17.39 -15.92 -2.72
N HIS A 16 18.46 -15.81 -1.92
CA HIS A 16 18.51 -16.36 -0.57
C HIS A 16 17.43 -15.77 0.37
N PHE A 17 17.21 -14.46 0.32
CA PHE A 17 16.19 -13.81 1.16
C PHE A 17 14.79 -14.21 0.71
N ALA A 18 14.51 -14.15 -0.60
CA ALA A 18 13.22 -14.52 -1.16
C ALA A 18 12.85 -15.98 -0.86
N GLU A 19 13.76 -16.94 -1.11
CA GLU A 19 13.50 -18.35 -0.83
C GLU A 19 13.22 -18.62 0.65
N ARG A 20 13.93 -17.93 1.54
CA ARG A 20 13.84 -18.17 2.98
C ARG A 20 12.66 -17.50 3.65
N PHE A 21 12.25 -16.32 3.18
CA PHE A 21 11.30 -15.48 3.91
C PHE A 21 10.02 -15.17 3.14
N ARG A 22 9.89 -15.59 1.88
CA ARG A 22 8.63 -15.47 1.11
C ARG A 22 7.47 -16.06 1.91
N GLY A 23 6.37 -15.31 1.96
CA GLY A 23 5.16 -15.68 2.69
C GLY A 23 5.25 -15.45 4.21
N GLN A 24 6.38 -14.99 4.75
CA GLN A 24 6.50 -14.73 6.17
C GLN A 24 6.01 -13.33 6.55
N PRO A 25 5.20 -13.23 7.62
CA PRO A 25 4.71 -11.95 8.10
C PRO A 25 5.80 -11.18 8.87
N LEU A 26 5.93 -9.90 8.56
CA LEU A 26 6.70 -8.91 9.30
C LEU A 26 5.76 -8.19 10.28
N LYS A 27 5.66 -8.74 11.49
CA LYS A 27 4.70 -8.31 12.51
C LYS A 27 5.23 -7.18 13.39
N SER A 28 4.31 -6.40 13.96
CA SER A 28 4.60 -5.35 14.94
C SER A 28 5.70 -4.42 14.45
N VAL A 29 5.44 -3.74 13.35
CA VAL A 29 6.29 -2.71 12.75
C VAL A 29 5.52 -1.41 12.61
N VAL A 30 6.25 -0.32 12.46
CA VAL A 30 5.67 0.97 12.02
C VAL A 30 6.29 1.34 10.70
N ALA A 31 5.45 1.62 9.72
CA ALA A 31 5.87 2.13 8.44
C ALA A 31 5.74 3.66 8.43
N ARG A 32 6.79 4.35 7.96
CA ARG A 32 6.82 5.80 7.74
C ARG A 32 7.14 6.08 6.30
N PHE A 33 6.40 7.01 5.74
CA PHE A 33 6.56 7.42 4.35
C PHE A 33 6.31 8.92 4.23
N THR A 34 7.14 9.61 3.48
CA THR A 34 6.93 11.01 3.11
C THR A 34 6.62 11.06 1.63
N ALA A 35 5.43 11.54 1.28
CA ALA A 35 5.00 11.69 -0.11
C ALA A 35 5.71 12.88 -0.79
N ALA A 36 5.57 12.99 -2.10
CA ALA A 36 6.18 14.04 -2.91
C ALA A 36 5.78 15.46 -2.49
N ASP A 37 4.54 15.63 -2.02
CA ASP A 37 4.02 16.90 -1.51
C ASP A 37 4.49 17.25 -0.08
N GLY A 38 5.36 16.42 0.52
CA GLY A 38 5.85 16.57 1.89
C GLY A 38 4.93 16.00 2.96
N THR A 39 3.77 15.46 2.61
CA THR A 39 2.86 14.82 3.57
C THR A 39 3.50 13.59 4.20
N MET A 40 3.55 13.55 5.52
CA MET A 40 4.09 12.41 6.27
C MET A 40 2.98 11.44 6.66
N TYR A 41 3.22 10.17 6.35
CA TYR A 41 2.35 9.06 6.72
C TYR A 41 3.06 8.15 7.72
N GLU A 42 2.38 7.80 8.78
CA GLU A 42 2.83 6.82 9.76
C GLU A 42 1.71 5.84 10.07
N ARG A 43 2.00 4.53 9.98
CA ARG A 43 1.04 3.47 10.27
C ARG A 43 1.73 2.32 10.99
N ALA A 44 1.14 1.87 12.08
CA ALA A 44 1.52 0.63 12.74
C ALA A 44 0.75 -0.55 12.13
N GLY A 45 1.39 -1.71 12.06
CA GLY A 45 0.73 -2.90 11.54
C GLY A 45 1.68 -4.04 11.24
N GLU A 46 1.27 -4.86 10.29
CA GLU A 46 2.06 -5.97 9.74
C GLU A 46 1.99 -5.99 8.22
N CYS A 47 3.05 -6.46 7.60
CA CYS A 47 3.09 -6.73 6.17
C CYS A 47 3.66 -8.11 5.89
N LEU A 48 3.59 -8.55 4.66
CA LEU A 48 4.07 -9.85 4.20
C LEU A 48 5.27 -9.64 3.26
N ILE A 49 6.27 -10.51 3.38
CA ILE A 49 7.33 -10.58 2.39
C ILE A 49 6.82 -11.41 1.21
N SER A 50 6.70 -10.80 0.04
CA SER A 50 6.38 -11.52 -1.20
C SER A 50 7.66 -12.00 -1.90
N ALA A 51 7.50 -12.65 -3.03
CA ALA A 51 8.65 -13.12 -3.82
C ALA A 51 9.55 -11.97 -4.31
N THR A 52 8.97 -10.81 -4.55
CA THR A 52 9.64 -9.66 -5.19
C THR A 52 9.52 -8.36 -4.39
N GLY A 53 8.82 -8.35 -3.23
CA GLY A 53 8.60 -7.13 -2.48
C GLY A 53 7.83 -7.34 -1.20
N ILE A 54 7.00 -6.37 -0.86
CA ILE A 54 6.16 -6.36 0.35
C ILE A 54 4.69 -6.12 0.01
N GLU A 55 3.80 -6.74 0.77
CA GLU A 55 2.36 -6.64 0.60
C GLU A 55 1.61 -6.71 1.95
N GLY A 56 0.29 -6.69 1.94
CA GLY A 56 -0.54 -6.84 3.15
C GLY A 56 -1.10 -5.54 3.67
N GLY A 57 -1.93 -5.63 4.72
CA GLY A 57 -2.78 -4.53 5.21
C GLY A 57 -2.05 -3.23 5.49
N LEU A 58 -0.84 -3.28 6.07
CA LEU A 58 -0.01 -2.10 6.32
C LEU A 58 0.39 -1.39 5.01
N ILE A 59 0.76 -2.17 3.98
CA ILE A 59 1.17 -1.63 2.68
C ILE A 59 -0.04 -1.13 1.91
N TYR A 60 -1.17 -1.84 1.96
CA TYR A 60 -2.41 -1.41 1.32
C TYR A 60 -2.94 -0.09 1.89
N ALA A 61 -2.78 0.13 3.20
CA ALA A 61 -3.16 1.40 3.83
C ALA A 61 -2.32 2.61 3.38
N LEU A 62 -1.14 2.37 2.80
CA LEU A 62 -0.22 3.38 2.26
C LEU A 62 -0.16 3.36 0.74
N SER A 63 -0.98 2.53 0.08
CA SER A 63 -0.84 2.25 -1.35
C SER A 63 -1.07 3.47 -2.23
N ALA A 64 -2.06 4.31 -1.94
CA ALA A 64 -2.35 5.50 -2.75
C ALA A 64 -1.14 6.46 -2.78
N PRO A 65 -0.64 7.00 -1.64
CA PRO A 65 0.49 7.92 -1.68
C PRO A 65 1.80 7.28 -2.18
N LEU A 66 2.02 5.98 -1.93
CA LEU A 66 3.18 5.26 -2.47
C LEU A 66 3.12 5.15 -4.00
N ARG A 67 1.96 4.76 -4.54
CA ARG A 67 1.73 4.67 -5.98
C ARG A 67 1.91 6.03 -6.66
N ASP A 68 1.30 7.08 -6.11
CA ASP A 68 1.36 8.41 -6.69
C ASP A 68 2.81 8.91 -6.74
N THR A 69 3.58 8.71 -5.67
CA THR A 69 5.02 9.02 -5.64
C THR A 69 5.82 8.16 -6.65
N LEU A 70 5.49 6.87 -6.79
CA LEU A 70 6.13 6.01 -7.79
C LEU A 70 5.85 6.49 -9.22
N ILE A 71 4.63 6.93 -9.52
CA ILE A 71 4.27 7.49 -10.83
C ILE A 71 5.04 8.78 -11.10
N GLU A 72 5.15 9.65 -10.11
CA GLU A 72 5.78 10.98 -10.27
C GLU A 72 7.32 10.91 -10.32
N HIS A 73 7.94 10.07 -9.46
CA HIS A 73 9.40 10.08 -9.26
C HIS A 73 10.09 8.77 -9.64
N GLY A 74 9.36 7.76 -10.07
CA GLY A 74 9.91 6.44 -10.43
C GLY A 74 10.39 5.60 -9.24
N SER A 75 10.40 6.14 -8.03
CA SER A 75 10.75 5.42 -6.80
C SER A 75 10.13 6.06 -5.56
N ALA A 76 9.93 5.26 -4.51
CA ALA A 76 9.44 5.72 -3.22
C ALA A 76 10.22 5.01 -2.10
N THR A 77 10.65 5.75 -1.06
CA THR A 77 11.37 5.15 0.07
C THR A 77 10.45 5.01 1.27
N LEU A 78 10.14 3.78 1.64
CA LEU A 78 9.41 3.42 2.84
C LEU A 78 10.41 3.14 3.97
N HIS A 79 10.22 3.74 5.14
CA HIS A 79 11.03 3.47 6.32
C HIS A 79 10.28 2.56 7.29
N LEU A 80 10.89 1.45 7.69
CA LEU A 80 10.30 0.51 8.64
C LEU A 80 10.99 0.61 10.01
N ASP A 81 10.20 0.88 11.04
CA ASP A 81 10.61 0.68 12.43
C ASP A 81 10.32 -0.78 12.81
N LEU A 82 11.38 -1.57 12.98
CA LEU A 82 11.28 -2.99 13.29
C LEU A 82 11.11 -3.28 14.80
N ALA A 83 11.28 -2.25 15.65
CA ALA A 83 11.15 -2.35 17.10
C ALA A 83 10.45 -1.12 17.70
N PRO A 84 9.16 -0.86 17.38
CA PRO A 84 8.47 0.38 17.75
C PRO A 84 8.36 0.58 19.27
N GLY A 85 8.40 -0.49 20.06
CA GLY A 85 8.37 -0.41 21.54
C GLY A 85 9.69 -0.02 22.20
N ARG A 86 10.75 0.33 21.43
CA ARG A 86 12.07 0.71 21.97
C ARG A 86 12.57 1.99 21.31
N SER A 87 13.26 2.83 22.09
CA SER A 87 13.93 4.00 21.53
C SER A 87 15.27 3.63 20.86
N ALA A 88 15.77 4.50 19.99
CA ALA A 88 17.05 4.31 19.30
C ALA A 88 18.22 4.25 20.32
N GLU A 89 18.18 5.11 21.33
CA GLU A 89 19.21 5.19 22.39
C GLU A 89 19.25 3.89 23.20
N ARG A 90 18.09 3.35 23.57
CA ARG A 90 18.00 2.08 24.27
C ARG A 90 18.52 0.92 23.43
N LEU A 91 18.15 0.87 22.16
CA LEU A 91 18.65 -0.15 21.22
C LEU A 91 20.17 -0.04 21.05
N ALA A 92 20.71 1.16 20.90
CA ALA A 92 22.16 1.38 20.78
C ALA A 92 22.91 0.90 22.04
N ALA A 93 22.41 1.23 23.22
CA ALA A 93 23.01 0.78 24.50
C ALA A 93 22.94 -0.75 24.66
N GLU A 94 21.80 -1.37 24.31
CA GLU A 94 21.63 -2.83 24.38
C GLU A 94 22.51 -3.55 23.36
N LEU A 95 22.59 -3.08 22.12
CA LEU A 95 23.44 -3.63 21.06
C LEU A 95 24.94 -3.39 21.28
N GLY A 96 25.30 -2.33 21.98
CA GLY A 96 26.67 -2.01 22.37
C GLY A 96 27.26 -2.93 23.45
N ARG A 97 26.44 -3.79 24.06
CA ARG A 97 26.95 -4.78 25.05
C ARG A 97 27.87 -5.80 24.37
N PRO A 98 28.93 -6.26 25.04
CA PRO A 98 29.86 -7.22 24.48
C PRO A 98 29.16 -8.47 23.96
N ARG A 99 29.40 -8.79 22.70
CA ARG A 99 28.80 -9.95 22.03
C ARG A 99 29.40 -11.27 22.53
N GLY A 100 30.69 -11.26 22.93
CA GLY A 100 31.44 -12.44 23.23
C GLY A 100 31.52 -13.40 22.03
N SER A 101 31.41 -14.70 22.27
CA SER A 101 31.43 -15.72 21.22
C SER A 101 30.11 -15.90 20.47
N ARG A 102 29.04 -15.12 20.79
CA ARG A 102 27.74 -15.26 20.17
C ARG A 102 27.76 -14.79 18.72
N SER A 103 26.98 -15.45 17.88
CA SER A 103 26.74 -14.96 16.52
C SER A 103 25.98 -13.61 16.53
N MET A 104 26.09 -12.81 15.46
CA MET A 104 25.31 -11.57 15.33
C MET A 104 23.80 -11.84 15.40
N ALA A 105 23.32 -12.96 14.86
CA ALA A 105 21.90 -13.35 14.97
C ALA A 105 21.47 -13.55 16.42
N SER A 106 22.26 -14.29 17.19
CA SER A 106 22.00 -14.51 18.62
C SER A 106 22.07 -13.22 19.42
N HIS A 107 23.01 -12.33 19.07
CA HIS A 107 23.17 -11.03 19.72
C HIS A 107 21.94 -10.13 19.44
N LEU A 108 21.51 -9.97 18.18
CA LEU A 108 20.30 -9.24 17.80
C LEU A 108 19.06 -9.78 18.51
N GLN A 109 18.91 -11.11 18.56
CA GLN A 109 17.77 -11.72 19.23
C GLN A 109 17.78 -11.47 20.73
N SER A 110 18.92 -11.64 21.40
CA SER A 110 19.02 -11.51 22.86
C SER A 110 18.97 -10.07 23.35
N GLN A 111 19.57 -9.12 22.62
CA GLN A 111 19.65 -7.73 23.01
C GLN A 111 18.47 -6.91 22.47
N ALA A 112 18.14 -7.05 21.19
CA ALA A 112 17.13 -6.23 20.53
C ALA A 112 15.80 -6.96 20.27
N GLY A 113 15.68 -8.26 20.54
CA GLY A 113 14.49 -9.05 20.20
C GLY A 113 14.31 -9.23 18.69
N ILE A 114 15.30 -8.88 17.89
CA ILE A 114 15.27 -8.96 16.43
C ILE A 114 15.68 -10.36 15.98
N LYS A 115 14.73 -11.10 15.40
CA LYS A 115 14.93 -12.49 14.94
C LYS A 115 14.15 -12.78 13.66
N GLY A 116 14.39 -13.94 13.06
CA GLY A 116 13.63 -14.42 11.89
C GLY A 116 13.69 -13.42 10.73
N VAL A 117 12.54 -13.13 10.15
CA VAL A 117 12.41 -12.23 8.99
C VAL A 117 12.97 -10.82 9.26
N LYS A 118 12.81 -10.28 10.48
CA LYS A 118 13.37 -8.96 10.83
C LYS A 118 14.89 -8.94 10.76
N ALA A 119 15.56 -9.98 11.30
CA ALA A 119 17.00 -10.12 11.21
C ALA A 119 17.49 -10.43 9.79
N GLY A 120 16.69 -11.16 9.01
CA GLY A 120 16.91 -11.38 7.58
C GLY A 120 16.87 -10.08 6.80
N LEU A 121 15.84 -9.27 7.02
CA LEU A 121 15.63 -8.00 6.33
C LEU A 121 16.77 -6.99 6.63
N LEU A 122 17.26 -6.92 7.86
CA LEU A 122 18.45 -6.10 8.17
C LEU A 122 19.66 -6.53 7.35
N ARG A 123 19.88 -7.85 7.18
CA ARG A 123 21.02 -8.35 6.38
C ARG A 123 20.83 -8.15 4.89
N GLU A 124 19.60 -8.11 4.43
CA GLU A 124 19.26 -7.83 3.04
C GLU A 124 19.51 -6.37 2.67
N CYS A 125 19.18 -5.45 3.59
CA CYS A 125 19.20 -4.02 3.34
C CYS A 125 20.46 -3.29 3.78
N LEU A 126 21.24 -3.86 4.73
CA LEU A 126 22.38 -3.17 5.34
C LEU A 126 23.72 -3.78 4.88
N ALA A 127 24.72 -2.91 4.77
CA ALA A 127 26.09 -3.35 4.58
C ALA A 127 26.62 -4.09 5.83
N LYS A 128 27.55 -5.00 5.63
CA LYS A 128 28.13 -5.79 6.73
C LYS A 128 28.77 -4.88 7.81
N THR A 129 29.34 -3.76 7.42
CA THR A 129 29.95 -2.77 8.30
C THR A 129 28.96 -2.04 9.22
N ASP A 130 27.67 -1.95 8.83
CA ASP A 130 26.66 -1.30 9.66
C ASP A 130 26.33 -2.11 10.94
N PHE A 131 26.65 -3.40 10.93
CA PHE A 131 26.49 -4.27 12.12
C PHE A 131 27.61 -4.11 13.15
N ASP A 132 28.71 -3.44 12.79
CA ASP A 132 29.85 -3.23 13.68
C ASP A 132 29.69 -1.93 14.51
N ASP A 133 28.74 -1.06 14.14
CA ASP A 133 28.39 0.17 14.85
C ASP A 133 26.99 0.06 15.50
N PRO A 134 26.91 -0.08 16.82
CA PRO A 134 25.64 -0.21 17.54
C PRO A 134 24.69 0.97 17.35
N ALA A 135 25.19 2.20 17.20
CA ALA A 135 24.35 3.37 17.00
C ALA A 135 23.73 3.37 15.59
N ARG A 136 24.51 3.07 14.56
CA ARG A 136 24.04 2.88 13.19
C ARG A 136 23.04 1.75 13.09
N LEU A 137 23.34 0.61 13.68
CA LEU A 137 22.43 -0.54 13.68
C LEU A 137 21.11 -0.24 14.39
N ALA A 138 21.14 0.48 15.52
CA ALA A 138 19.94 0.92 16.22
C ALA A 138 19.11 1.90 15.37
N ALA A 139 19.75 2.87 14.73
CA ALA A 139 19.10 3.79 13.82
C ALA A 139 18.44 3.05 12.64
N SER A 140 19.14 2.09 12.05
CA SER A 140 18.59 1.26 10.97
C SER A 140 17.42 0.37 11.44
N ILE A 141 17.44 -0.16 12.64
CA ILE A 141 16.29 -0.89 13.21
C ILE A 141 15.08 0.03 13.37
N LYS A 142 15.28 1.30 13.68
CA LYS A 142 14.22 2.30 13.87
C LYS A 142 13.70 2.92 12.56
N ALA A 143 14.50 2.91 11.52
CA ALA A 143 14.14 3.51 10.24
C ALA A 143 14.85 2.76 9.09
N LEU A 144 14.54 1.48 8.92
CA LEU A 144 15.10 0.69 7.82
C LEU A 144 14.53 1.17 6.49
N PRO A 145 15.36 1.71 5.58
CA PRO A 145 14.88 2.18 4.30
C PRO A 145 14.61 1.01 3.35
N LEU A 146 13.43 1.00 2.75
CA LEU A 146 13.06 0.11 1.65
C LEU A 146 12.71 0.96 0.43
N THR A 147 13.50 0.87 -0.61
CA THR A 147 13.23 1.56 -1.88
C THR A 147 12.27 0.72 -2.71
N LEU A 148 11.09 1.27 -2.94
CA LEU A 148 10.06 0.72 -3.81
C LEU A 148 10.22 1.35 -5.20
N VAL A 149 10.10 0.55 -6.27
CA VAL A 149 10.37 1.01 -7.64
C VAL A 149 9.21 0.79 -8.60
N ALA A 150 8.25 -0.04 -8.24
CA ALA A 150 7.06 -0.30 -9.04
C ALA A 150 5.93 -0.86 -8.19
N THR A 151 4.70 -0.71 -8.66
CA THR A 151 3.57 -1.53 -8.23
C THR A 151 3.59 -2.85 -9.02
N ARG A 152 2.98 -3.90 -8.46
CA ARG A 152 2.77 -5.15 -9.21
C ARG A 152 1.76 -4.92 -10.34
N PRO A 153 1.74 -5.81 -11.37
CA PRO A 153 0.79 -5.74 -12.45
C PRO A 153 -0.67 -5.64 -11.99
N LEU A 154 -1.50 -4.98 -12.79
CA LEU A 154 -2.90 -4.71 -12.44
C LEU A 154 -3.74 -5.97 -12.24
N ASP A 155 -3.44 -7.04 -12.95
CA ASP A 155 -4.08 -8.35 -12.84
C ASP A 155 -3.83 -9.06 -11.49
N GLU A 156 -2.84 -8.60 -10.72
CA GLU A 156 -2.58 -9.04 -9.34
C GLU A 156 -3.18 -8.09 -8.29
N ALA A 157 -3.78 -6.97 -8.70
CA ALA A 157 -4.31 -5.98 -7.77
C ALA A 157 -5.59 -6.48 -7.08
N ILE A 158 -5.73 -6.21 -5.78
CA ILE A 158 -6.94 -6.50 -5.00
C ILE A 158 -8.03 -5.47 -5.31
N SER A 159 -7.64 -4.23 -5.56
CA SER A 159 -8.46 -3.13 -6.04
C SER A 159 -7.60 -2.21 -6.88
N SER A 160 -8.24 -1.45 -7.78
CA SER A 160 -7.56 -0.53 -8.69
C SER A 160 -7.99 0.90 -8.46
N ALA A 161 -7.08 1.83 -8.72
CA ALA A 161 -7.38 3.25 -8.79
C ALA A 161 -7.68 3.68 -10.22
N GLY A 162 -8.43 4.79 -10.37
CA GLY A 162 -8.89 5.27 -11.66
C GLY A 162 -10.28 4.74 -12.00
N GLY A 163 -10.97 5.44 -12.89
CA GLY A 163 -12.34 5.10 -13.28
C GLY A 163 -13.07 6.27 -13.90
N VAL A 164 -14.40 6.20 -13.85
CA VAL A 164 -15.29 7.27 -14.30
C VAL A 164 -15.30 8.37 -13.24
N ARG A 165 -14.84 9.57 -13.62
CA ARG A 165 -14.80 10.73 -12.74
C ARG A 165 -16.20 11.16 -12.30
N PHE A 166 -16.35 11.68 -11.10
CA PHE A 166 -17.65 12.15 -10.59
C PHE A 166 -18.23 13.31 -11.41
N GLU A 167 -17.38 14.15 -12.03
CA GLU A 167 -17.81 15.22 -12.92
C GLU A 167 -18.41 14.71 -14.24
N ALA A 168 -18.19 13.44 -14.58
CA ALA A 168 -18.75 12.82 -15.79
C ALA A 168 -20.15 12.22 -15.58
N VAL A 169 -20.66 12.23 -14.33
CA VAL A 169 -21.96 11.67 -13.96
C VAL A 169 -22.83 12.69 -13.27
N ASP A 170 -24.15 12.51 -13.37
CA ASP A 170 -25.13 13.31 -12.61
C ASP A 170 -25.29 12.79 -11.16
N ALA A 171 -26.17 13.42 -10.40
CA ALA A 171 -26.49 13.04 -9.02
C ALA A 171 -27.08 11.62 -8.88
N HIS A 172 -27.49 11.02 -9.97
CA HIS A 172 -28.04 9.67 -10.05
C HIS A 172 -27.05 8.65 -10.61
N LEU A 173 -25.78 9.06 -10.79
CA LEU A 173 -24.70 8.27 -11.37
C LEU A 173 -24.91 7.87 -12.83
N MET A 174 -25.72 8.65 -13.59
CA MET A 174 -25.87 8.51 -15.02
C MET A 174 -24.79 9.31 -15.75
N LEU A 175 -24.17 8.73 -16.78
CA LEU A 175 -23.17 9.41 -17.61
C LEU A 175 -23.77 10.59 -18.37
N HIS A 176 -23.20 11.80 -18.22
CA HIS A 176 -23.59 12.97 -19.05
C HIS A 176 -23.41 12.70 -20.52
N ALA A 177 -22.33 12.04 -20.92
CA ALA A 177 -22.02 11.74 -22.33
C ALA A 177 -22.90 10.63 -22.94
N ARG A 178 -23.59 9.84 -22.10
CA ARG A 178 -24.43 8.71 -22.56
C ARG A 178 -25.64 8.55 -21.66
N PRO A 179 -26.71 9.35 -21.92
CA PRO A 179 -27.98 9.22 -21.19
C PRO A 179 -28.50 7.77 -21.21
N GLY A 180 -28.99 7.29 -20.08
CA GLY A 180 -29.43 5.90 -19.88
C GLY A 180 -28.34 4.91 -19.50
N VAL A 181 -27.07 5.32 -19.42
CA VAL A 181 -25.95 4.50 -18.92
C VAL A 181 -25.57 4.98 -17.52
N PHE A 182 -25.57 4.06 -16.57
CA PHE A 182 -25.26 4.31 -15.15
C PHE A 182 -24.00 3.57 -14.75
N VAL A 183 -23.23 4.13 -13.82
CA VAL A 183 -21.99 3.56 -13.29
C VAL A 183 -22.03 3.48 -11.78
N ALA A 184 -21.38 2.48 -11.19
CA ALA A 184 -21.34 2.29 -9.74
C ALA A 184 -20.12 1.47 -9.30
N GLY A 185 -19.85 1.46 -8.00
CA GLY A 185 -18.78 0.67 -7.41
C GLY A 185 -17.39 1.13 -7.80
N GLU A 186 -16.48 0.19 -7.99
CA GLU A 186 -15.09 0.46 -8.39
C GLU A 186 -14.95 1.01 -9.82
N MET A 187 -16.03 1.06 -10.59
CA MET A 187 -16.04 1.77 -11.88
C MET A 187 -15.94 3.29 -11.72
N LEU A 188 -16.32 3.82 -10.56
CA LEU A 188 -16.15 5.24 -10.22
C LEU A 188 -14.70 5.54 -9.83
N ASP A 189 -14.21 6.72 -10.20
CA ASP A 189 -12.83 7.16 -9.87
C ASP A 189 -12.72 7.61 -8.41
N TRP A 190 -12.56 6.65 -7.54
CA TRP A 190 -12.26 6.87 -6.12
C TRP A 190 -11.56 5.65 -5.53
N GLU A 191 -10.91 5.84 -4.41
CA GLU A 191 -10.24 4.77 -3.67
C GLU A 191 -10.59 4.83 -2.19
N ALA A 192 -10.56 3.69 -1.54
CA ALA A 192 -10.78 3.60 -0.12
C ALA A 192 -9.60 2.91 0.57
N PRO A 193 -9.28 3.31 1.82
CA PRO A 193 -8.36 2.55 2.63
C PRO A 193 -8.95 1.16 2.94
N THR A 194 -8.13 0.25 3.44
CA THR A 194 -8.57 -1.05 3.94
C THR A 194 -9.61 -0.91 5.07
N GLY A 195 -10.43 -1.94 5.30
CA GLY A 195 -11.40 -1.93 6.41
C GLY A 195 -12.86 -1.92 5.97
N GLY A 196 -13.17 -2.39 4.76
CA GLY A 196 -14.55 -2.55 4.26
C GLY A 196 -15.17 -1.28 3.67
N TYR A 197 -14.47 -0.15 3.65
CA TYR A 197 -14.99 1.10 3.08
C TYR A 197 -15.33 0.98 1.60
N LEU A 198 -14.47 0.32 0.81
CA LEU A 198 -14.68 0.12 -0.61
C LEU A 198 -15.98 -0.65 -0.87
N LEU A 199 -16.17 -1.77 -0.20
CA LEU A 199 -17.36 -2.60 -0.36
C LEU A 199 -18.64 -1.85 0.06
N THR A 200 -18.59 -1.10 1.17
CA THR A 200 -19.71 -0.26 1.63
C THR A 200 -20.11 0.76 0.58
N ALA A 201 -19.14 1.44 -0.02
CA ALA A 201 -19.42 2.42 -1.06
C ALA A 201 -19.87 1.78 -2.39
N CYS A 202 -19.39 0.58 -2.72
CA CYS A 202 -19.92 -0.17 -3.86
C CYS A 202 -21.41 -0.48 -3.69
N PHE A 203 -21.84 -0.92 -2.51
CA PHE A 203 -23.26 -1.14 -2.24
C PHE A 203 -24.06 0.17 -2.25
N ALA A 204 -23.55 1.23 -1.64
CA ALA A 204 -24.22 2.53 -1.59
C ALA A 204 -24.40 3.14 -3.01
N SER A 205 -23.34 3.13 -3.82
CA SER A 205 -23.37 3.64 -5.19
C SER A 205 -24.26 2.77 -6.10
N GLY A 206 -24.21 1.44 -5.94
CA GLY A 206 -25.10 0.53 -6.64
C GLY A 206 -26.58 0.81 -6.37
N ALA A 207 -26.94 1.01 -5.08
CA ALA A 207 -28.28 1.39 -4.69
C ALA A 207 -28.70 2.79 -5.23
N ALA A 208 -27.76 3.74 -5.27
CA ALA A 208 -28.01 5.07 -5.84
C ALA A 208 -28.24 4.99 -7.36
N ALA A 209 -27.39 4.26 -8.09
CA ALA A 209 -27.55 4.05 -9.53
C ALA A 209 -28.86 3.33 -9.86
N ALA A 210 -29.25 2.31 -9.08
CA ALA A 210 -30.54 1.62 -9.29
C ALA A 210 -31.74 2.56 -9.14
N ARG A 211 -31.74 3.42 -8.13
CA ARG A 211 -32.78 4.48 -7.99
C ARG A 211 -32.78 5.45 -9.17
N GLY A 212 -31.57 5.81 -9.67
CA GLY A 212 -31.40 6.63 -10.87
C GLY A 212 -32.03 5.98 -12.12
N VAL A 213 -31.78 4.70 -12.33
CA VAL A 213 -32.39 3.92 -13.43
C VAL A 213 -33.92 3.96 -13.35
N LEU A 214 -34.50 3.72 -12.16
CA LEU A 214 -35.95 3.74 -11.97
C LEU A 214 -36.52 5.16 -12.27
N HIS A 215 -35.86 6.20 -11.80
CA HIS A 215 -36.24 7.58 -12.10
C HIS A 215 -36.20 7.89 -13.61
N TRP A 216 -35.11 7.54 -14.27
CA TRP A 216 -34.93 7.70 -15.72
C TRP A 216 -36.03 7.00 -16.53
N LEU A 217 -36.29 5.73 -16.23
CA LEU A 217 -37.32 4.95 -16.92
C LEU A 217 -38.75 5.50 -16.70
N SER A 218 -39.01 6.04 -15.51
CA SER A 218 -40.30 6.65 -15.19
C SER A 218 -40.49 7.97 -15.98
N ALA A 219 -39.45 8.81 -16.09
CA ALA A 219 -39.47 10.03 -16.85
C ALA A 219 -39.63 9.77 -18.39
N ALA A 220 -38.94 8.74 -18.90
CA ALA A 220 -39.04 8.34 -20.30
C ALA A 220 -40.44 7.83 -20.69
N LYS A 221 -41.18 7.24 -19.77
CA LYS A 221 -42.57 6.78 -19.99
C LYS A 221 -43.59 7.93 -20.02
N ILE A 222 -43.26 9.10 -19.48
CA ILE A 222 -44.14 10.30 -19.41
C ILE A 222 -44.01 11.16 -20.64
N THR A 223 -43.03 10.98 -21.53
CA THR A 223 -42.91 11.69 -22.78
C THR A 223 -43.80 10.99 -23.83
N PRO A 224 -45.03 11.50 -24.15
CA PRO A 224 -45.85 10.90 -25.22
C PRO A 224 -45.07 11.06 -26.52
N ALA A 225 -45.03 10.00 -27.33
CA ALA A 225 -44.60 10.09 -28.71
C ALA A 225 -45.35 11.27 -29.37
N ALA A 226 -44.62 12.29 -29.82
CA ALA A 226 -45.23 13.36 -30.59
C ALA A 226 -46.00 12.71 -31.74
N ALA A 227 -47.33 12.84 -31.70
CA ALA A 227 -48.22 12.36 -32.74
C ALA A 227 -47.78 13.00 -34.06
N GLY A 228 -47.23 12.19 -34.96
CA GLY A 228 -46.93 12.63 -36.30
C GLY A 228 -48.21 13.18 -36.92
N THR A 229 -48.26 14.49 -37.11
CA THR A 229 -49.27 15.12 -37.98
C THR A 229 -48.98 14.67 -39.39
N ALA A 230 -49.70 13.62 -39.81
CA ALA A 230 -49.90 13.40 -41.22
C ALA A 230 -50.80 14.56 -41.73
N SER A 231 -50.25 15.41 -42.56
CA SER A 231 -51.02 16.37 -43.35
C SER A 231 -51.42 15.71 -44.67
N PRO A 232 -52.55 16.06 -45.19
CA PRO A 232 -53.21 15.42 -46.35
C PRO A 232 -52.51 15.69 -47.70
#